data_d797e906802e754b64e21cc6efa7e7b8
#
_entry.id   d797e906802e754b64e21cc6efa7e7b8
#
_cell.length_a   1.000
_cell.length_b   1.000
_cell.length_c   1.000
_cell.angle_alpha   90.00
_cell.angle_beta   90.00
_cell.angle_gamma   90.00
#
_symmetry.space_group_name_H-M   'P 1'
#
loop_
_entity.id
_entity.type
_entity.pdbx_description
1 polymer ?
#
loop_
_entity_poly.entity_id
_entity_poly.type
_entity_poly.pdbx_seq_one_letter_code
_entity_poly.pdbx_strand_id
1 'polypeptide(L)'
;MSEDKNKELEDLLAKLKKYEEVLDDESDFDESSMNELIEQTLSQLSDTIALKKDSENTKYTLKYVNISDNKDPNFANEGDSGFDLRANIEEDIVLEPLKRVLIPTGLFFQLDKGYEIQVRPRSGLAVKNGITVLNSPGTVDSHYRGECKVPLINLGEEPYLIQKGDRIAQAVVCPVFGEGYVDMQKVDAVDLTSRGSGGFGSTGTS
;
A
#
# COMPACT_ATOMS: atom_id res chain seq x y z
N MET A 1 13.62 -8.74 10.79
CA MET A 1 14.17 -7.62 10.00
C MET A 1 14.73 -6.46 10.82
N SER A 2 14.35 -6.26 12.09
CA SER A 2 14.90 -5.19 12.97
C SER A 2 16.27 -5.51 13.59
N GLU A 3 16.56 -6.78 13.86
CA GLU A 3 17.83 -7.20 14.48
C GLU A 3 19.03 -7.06 13.53
N ASP A 4 18.86 -7.38 12.23
CA ASP A 4 19.94 -7.24 11.25
C ASP A 4 20.38 -5.78 11.04
N LYS A 5 19.43 -4.82 10.99
CA LYS A 5 19.73 -3.40 10.82
C LYS A 5 20.35 -2.75 12.07
N ASN A 6 20.00 -3.22 13.27
CA ASN A 6 20.66 -2.80 14.50
C ASN A 6 22.12 -3.26 14.53
N LYS A 7 22.38 -4.47 14.10
CA LYS A 7 23.72 -5.00 13.99
C LYS A 7 24.56 -4.24 12.97
N GLU A 8 23.99 -3.89 11.82
CA GLU A 8 24.65 -3.07 10.80
C GLU A 8 25.05 -1.68 11.33
N LEU A 9 24.17 -1.03 12.11
CA LEU A 9 24.44 0.23 12.74
C LEU A 9 25.57 0.12 13.81
N GLU A 10 25.54 -0.92 14.63
CA GLU A 10 26.59 -1.20 15.62
C GLU A 10 27.95 -1.47 14.94
N ASP A 11 27.95 -2.19 13.84
CA ASP A 11 29.17 -2.46 13.05
C ASP A 11 29.76 -1.18 12.42
N LEU A 12 28.91 -0.27 11.92
CA LEU A 12 29.34 1.03 11.38
C LEU A 12 29.90 1.95 12.48
N LEU A 13 29.27 2.01 13.65
CA LEU A 13 29.77 2.75 14.80
C LEU A 13 31.09 2.22 15.34
N ALA A 14 31.27 0.89 15.34
CA ALA A 14 32.52 0.25 15.74
C ALA A 14 33.65 0.59 14.76
N LYS A 15 33.37 0.66 13.44
CA LYS A 15 34.33 1.10 12.42
C LYS A 15 34.78 2.54 12.65
N LEU A 16 33.83 3.46 12.89
CA LEU A 16 34.15 4.88 13.16
C LEU A 16 35.06 5.04 14.39
N LYS A 17 34.75 4.34 15.49
CA LYS A 17 35.61 4.35 16.69
C LYS A 17 37.02 3.87 16.41
N LYS A 18 37.16 2.81 15.59
CA LYS A 18 38.46 2.30 15.20
C LYS A 18 39.24 3.28 14.33
N TYR A 19 38.59 4.11 13.52
CA TYR A 19 39.26 5.17 12.75
C TYR A 19 39.70 6.31 13.63
N GLU A 20 38.93 6.70 14.68
CA GLU A 20 39.35 7.70 15.69
C GLU A 20 40.62 7.24 16.46
N GLU A 21 40.68 5.95 16.85
CA GLU A 21 41.86 5.38 17.54
C GLU A 21 43.10 5.35 16.64
N VAL A 22 42.98 5.20 15.34
CA VAL A 22 44.10 5.19 14.38
C VAL A 22 44.61 6.59 14.08
N LEU A 23 43.75 7.63 14.13
CA LEU A 23 44.15 9.03 13.94
C LEU A 23 45.01 9.57 15.10
N ASP A 24 44.94 8.96 16.29
CA ASP A 24 45.72 9.33 17.46
C ASP A 24 47.15 8.75 17.46
N ASP A 25 47.47 7.84 16.51
CA ASP A 25 48.79 7.16 16.41
C ASP A 25 49.60 7.79 15.24
N GLU A 26 50.61 8.59 15.58
CA GLU A 26 51.48 9.37 14.66
C GLU A 26 52.35 8.53 13.71
N SER A 27 51.85 7.53 13.00
CA SER A 27 52.63 6.77 12.01
C SER A 27 52.05 6.88 10.60
N ASP A 28 52.89 7.34 9.65
CA ASP A 28 52.81 7.31 8.16
C ASP A 28 51.50 6.85 7.49
N PHE A 29 50.39 7.53 7.81
CA PHE A 29 49.10 7.28 7.13
C PHE A 29 48.78 8.39 6.15
N ASP A 30 48.24 8.02 4.95
CA ASP A 30 47.67 8.95 4.01
C ASP A 30 46.35 9.51 4.57
N GLU A 31 46.45 10.69 5.20
CA GLU A 31 45.36 11.44 5.82
C GLU A 31 44.17 11.65 4.83
N SER A 32 44.45 11.78 3.54
CA SER A 32 43.43 11.99 2.50
C SER A 32 42.56 10.74 2.30
N SER A 33 43.16 9.54 2.23
CA SER A 33 42.46 8.27 2.08
C SER A 33 41.63 7.91 3.31
N MET A 34 42.12 8.28 4.51
CA MET A 34 41.40 8.06 5.76
C MET A 34 40.16 8.98 5.84
N ASN A 35 40.29 10.25 5.50
CA ASN A 35 39.18 11.19 5.51
C ASN A 35 38.08 10.77 4.50
N GLU A 36 38.44 10.27 3.33
CA GLU A 36 37.49 9.76 2.35
C GLU A 36 36.72 8.55 2.88
N LEU A 37 37.39 7.64 3.61
CA LEU A 37 36.78 6.46 4.20
C LEU A 37 35.85 6.80 5.38
N ILE A 38 36.21 7.81 6.19
CA ILE A 38 35.38 8.37 7.24
C ILE A 38 34.12 9.02 6.66
N GLU A 39 34.24 9.86 5.62
CA GLU A 39 33.10 10.48 4.96
C GLU A 39 32.14 9.45 4.35
N GLN A 40 32.66 8.41 3.68
CA GLN A 40 31.85 7.31 3.18
C GLN A 40 31.10 6.59 4.31
N THR A 41 31.77 6.30 5.44
CA THR A 41 31.14 5.63 6.57
C THR A 41 30.08 6.49 7.24
N LEU A 42 30.33 7.80 7.37
CA LEU A 42 29.35 8.77 7.87
C LEU A 42 28.12 8.91 6.95
N SER A 43 28.33 8.89 5.63
CA SER A 43 27.23 8.90 4.66
C SER A 43 26.36 7.65 4.80
N GLN A 44 26.97 6.45 4.86
CA GLN A 44 26.25 5.18 5.07
C GLN A 44 25.50 5.15 6.40
N LEU A 45 26.11 5.71 7.47
CA LEU A 45 25.48 5.82 8.77
C LEU A 45 24.25 6.75 8.72
N SER A 46 24.38 7.89 8.04
CA SER A 46 23.28 8.84 7.82
C SER A 46 22.11 8.19 7.10
N ASP A 47 22.39 7.45 6.01
CA ASP A 47 21.38 6.74 5.25
C ASP A 47 20.70 5.62 6.07
N THR A 48 21.48 4.89 6.87
CA THR A 48 20.99 3.83 7.75
C THR A 48 20.11 4.40 8.86
N ILE A 49 20.50 5.55 9.45
CA ILE A 49 19.71 6.27 10.45
C ILE A 49 18.42 6.83 9.85
N ALA A 50 18.48 7.40 8.65
CA ALA A 50 17.32 7.90 7.93
C ALA A 50 16.30 6.77 7.66
N LEU A 51 16.78 5.63 7.14
CA LEU A 51 15.97 4.43 6.92
C LEU A 51 15.39 3.86 8.23
N LYS A 52 16.14 3.96 9.34
CA LYS A 52 15.67 3.53 10.67
C LYS A 52 14.59 4.48 11.21
N LYS A 53 14.81 5.79 11.10
CA LYS A 53 13.85 6.81 11.52
C LYS A 53 12.55 6.72 10.72
N ASP A 54 12.63 6.42 9.44
CA ASP A 54 11.48 6.15 8.58
C ASP A 54 10.76 4.84 8.97
N SER A 55 11.47 3.81 9.44
CA SER A 55 10.86 2.54 9.84
C SER A 55 10.25 2.53 11.24
N GLU A 56 10.69 3.38 12.16
CA GLU A 56 10.24 3.38 13.57
C GLU A 56 8.99 4.25 13.82
N ASN A 57 8.57 5.12 12.89
CA ASN A 57 7.46 6.05 13.16
C ASN A 57 6.63 6.50 11.95
N THR A 58 6.46 5.73 10.91
CA THR A 58 5.62 6.16 9.78
C THR A 58 4.29 5.45 9.74
N LYS A 59 3.39 5.80 10.67
CA LYS A 59 1.96 5.63 10.41
C LYS A 59 1.58 6.64 9.33
N TYR A 60 1.24 6.14 8.15
CA TYR A 60 0.63 6.97 7.11
C TYR A 60 -0.66 7.59 7.62
N THR A 61 -0.81 8.90 7.50
CA THR A 61 -2.02 9.62 7.93
C THR A 61 -2.99 9.75 6.76
N LEU A 62 -4.01 8.92 6.72
CA LEU A 62 -5.12 9.05 5.78
C LEU A 62 -6.10 10.11 6.29
N LYS A 63 -6.28 11.19 5.50
CA LYS A 63 -7.31 12.22 5.79
C LYS A 63 -8.61 11.84 5.10
N TYR A 64 -9.74 12.03 5.79
CA TYR A 64 -11.05 11.74 5.23
C TYR A 64 -12.13 12.73 5.73
N VAL A 65 -13.23 12.79 4.99
CA VAL A 65 -14.49 13.41 5.41
C VAL A 65 -15.55 12.33 5.38
N ASN A 66 -16.36 12.25 6.43
CA ASN A 66 -17.54 11.40 6.51
C ASN A 66 -18.78 12.30 6.63
N ILE A 67 -19.66 12.26 5.62
CA ILE A 67 -20.94 13.00 5.62
C ILE A 67 -22.13 12.08 5.93
N SER A 68 -21.88 10.79 6.18
CA SER A 68 -22.93 9.83 6.55
C SER A 68 -23.15 9.77 8.06
N ASP A 69 -24.26 9.15 8.48
CA ASP A 69 -24.51 8.79 9.89
C ASP A 69 -23.79 7.49 10.29
N ASN A 70 -23.06 6.85 9.38
CA ASN A 70 -22.29 5.64 9.67
C ASN A 70 -21.10 5.94 10.59
N LYS A 71 -20.64 4.91 11.30
CA LYS A 71 -19.39 5.02 12.08
C LYS A 71 -18.22 5.39 11.17
N ASP A 72 -17.33 6.19 11.73
CA ASP A 72 -16.08 6.54 11.07
C ASP A 72 -15.25 5.30 10.68
N PRO A 73 -14.49 5.37 9.58
CA PRO A 73 -13.59 4.30 9.17
C PRO A 73 -12.60 3.94 10.28
N ASN A 74 -12.49 2.67 10.60
CA ASN A 74 -11.52 2.16 11.56
C ASN A 74 -11.15 0.71 11.22
N PHE A 75 -9.93 0.33 11.55
CA PHE A 75 -9.51 -1.07 11.52
C PHE A 75 -10.21 -1.82 12.66
N ALA A 76 -10.76 -3.01 12.37
CA ALA A 76 -11.49 -3.80 13.35
C ALA A 76 -10.54 -4.43 14.38
N ASN A 77 -9.34 -4.87 13.92
CA ASN A 77 -8.33 -5.50 14.76
C ASN A 77 -6.94 -4.93 14.43
N GLU A 78 -6.02 -5.11 15.35
CA GLU A 78 -4.60 -4.86 15.08
C GLU A 78 -4.08 -5.81 14.00
N GLY A 79 -3.35 -5.27 13.02
CA GLY A 79 -2.83 -6.04 11.88
C GLY A 79 -3.80 -6.19 10.71
N ASP A 80 -5.04 -5.71 10.81
CA ASP A 80 -5.96 -5.69 9.67
C ASP A 80 -5.38 -4.81 8.54
N SER A 81 -5.46 -5.31 7.30
CA SER A 81 -4.99 -4.58 6.12
C SER A 81 -5.99 -3.54 5.62
N GLY A 82 -7.25 -3.67 5.94
CA GLY A 82 -8.32 -2.82 5.43
C GLY A 82 -9.35 -2.45 6.48
N PHE A 83 -10.14 -1.44 6.17
CA PHE A 83 -11.29 -1.01 6.94
C PHE A 83 -12.58 -1.12 6.13
N ASP A 84 -13.71 -1.34 6.81
CA ASP A 84 -15.01 -1.53 6.15
C ASP A 84 -15.53 -0.24 5.51
N LEU A 85 -16.10 -0.37 4.30
CA LEU A 85 -16.94 0.63 3.64
C LEU A 85 -18.40 0.26 3.85
N ARG A 86 -19.21 1.24 4.29
CA ARG A 86 -20.62 1.03 4.62
C ARG A 86 -21.54 1.73 3.64
N ALA A 87 -22.70 1.13 3.38
CA ALA A 87 -23.74 1.72 2.55
C ALA A 87 -24.32 2.98 3.23
N ASN A 88 -24.32 4.09 2.50
CA ASN A 88 -24.97 5.35 2.89
C ASN A 88 -26.16 5.59 1.96
N ILE A 89 -27.24 4.87 2.18
CA ILE A 89 -28.48 4.89 1.41
C ILE A 89 -29.65 5.27 2.31
N GLU A 90 -30.68 5.89 1.73
CA GLU A 90 -31.90 6.26 2.48
C GLU A 90 -32.93 5.13 2.50
N GLU A 91 -33.03 4.36 1.41
CA GLU A 91 -33.96 3.26 1.23
C GLU A 91 -33.18 1.97 0.97
N ASP A 92 -33.73 0.85 1.43
CA ASP A 92 -33.19 -0.49 1.18
C ASP A 92 -33.18 -0.79 -0.32
N ILE A 93 -32.10 -1.43 -0.79
CA ILE A 93 -31.92 -1.77 -2.19
C ILE A 93 -31.90 -3.29 -2.35
N VAL A 94 -32.80 -3.83 -3.16
CA VAL A 94 -32.76 -5.24 -3.59
C VAL A 94 -31.88 -5.35 -4.82
N LEU A 95 -30.76 -6.04 -4.71
CA LEU A 95 -29.83 -6.31 -5.81
C LEU A 95 -30.10 -7.70 -6.37
N GLU A 96 -30.85 -7.72 -7.49
CA GLU A 96 -31.20 -8.96 -8.19
C GLU A 96 -29.97 -9.66 -8.78
N PRO A 97 -30.02 -10.99 -9.00
CA PRO A 97 -28.97 -11.74 -9.67
C PRO A 97 -28.55 -11.11 -11.00
N LEU A 98 -27.23 -11.04 -11.25
CA LEU A 98 -26.60 -10.43 -12.43
C LEU A 98 -26.87 -8.92 -12.61
N LYS A 99 -27.46 -8.26 -11.63
CA LYS A 99 -27.61 -6.80 -11.63
C LYS A 99 -26.47 -6.15 -10.85
N ARG A 100 -26.26 -4.88 -11.16
CA ARG A 100 -25.26 -4.04 -10.50
C ARG A 100 -25.89 -2.74 -10.01
N VAL A 101 -25.32 -2.20 -8.94
CA VAL A 101 -25.75 -0.93 -8.36
C VAL A 101 -24.53 -0.18 -7.82
N LEU A 102 -24.52 1.13 -7.93
CA LEU A 102 -23.50 2.00 -7.35
C LEU A 102 -23.97 2.49 -5.99
N ILE A 103 -23.30 2.04 -4.92
CA ILE A 103 -23.66 2.38 -3.54
C ILE A 103 -22.77 3.51 -3.04
N PRO A 104 -23.34 4.64 -2.60
CA PRO A 104 -22.61 5.70 -1.92
C PRO A 104 -22.17 5.25 -0.52
N THR A 105 -21.04 5.80 -0.03
CA THR A 105 -20.53 5.54 1.32
C THR A 105 -20.56 6.77 2.24
N GLY A 106 -20.72 7.96 1.68
CA GLY A 106 -20.58 9.23 2.39
C GLY A 106 -19.12 9.59 2.72
N LEU A 107 -18.15 8.82 2.23
CA LEU A 107 -16.72 9.00 2.52
C LEU A 107 -15.99 9.67 1.35
N PHE A 108 -15.13 10.64 1.69
CA PHE A 108 -14.23 11.32 0.78
C PHE A 108 -12.82 11.20 1.35
N PHE A 109 -11.84 10.86 0.52
CA PHE A 109 -10.48 10.63 0.97
C PHE A 109 -9.50 11.64 0.36
N GLN A 110 -8.47 11.96 1.14
CA GLN A 110 -7.32 12.70 0.67
C GLN A 110 -6.07 11.88 0.94
N LEU A 111 -5.46 11.40 -0.15
CA LEU A 111 -4.21 10.65 -0.14
C LEU A 111 -3.06 11.52 -0.64
N ASP A 112 -1.85 11.21 -0.18
CA ASP A 112 -0.62 11.76 -0.72
C ASP A 112 -0.25 11.04 -2.03
N LYS A 113 0.57 11.68 -2.87
CA LYS A 113 1.14 11.05 -4.06
C LYS A 113 1.91 9.79 -3.67
N GLY A 114 1.84 8.75 -4.50
CA GLY A 114 2.46 7.46 -4.23
C GLY A 114 1.58 6.50 -3.44
N TYR A 115 0.32 6.88 -3.15
CA TYR A 115 -0.67 6.01 -2.51
C TYR A 115 -1.99 6.02 -3.27
N GLU A 116 -2.69 4.87 -3.21
CA GLU A 116 -4.08 4.72 -3.63
C GLU A 116 -4.90 4.03 -2.53
N ILE A 117 -6.22 4.12 -2.59
CA ILE A 117 -7.10 3.19 -1.89
C ILE A 117 -7.60 2.15 -2.88
N GLN A 118 -7.40 0.88 -2.55
CA GLN A 118 -8.04 -0.22 -3.25
C GLN A 118 -9.35 -0.59 -2.55
N VAL A 119 -10.44 -0.50 -3.32
CA VAL A 119 -11.76 -0.99 -2.88
C VAL A 119 -11.87 -2.45 -3.26
N ARG A 120 -11.91 -3.32 -2.27
CA ARG A 120 -11.92 -4.77 -2.40
C ARG A 120 -13.24 -5.37 -1.89
N PRO A 121 -13.69 -6.51 -2.43
CA PRO A 121 -14.87 -7.20 -1.91
C PRO A 121 -14.60 -7.74 -0.51
N ARG A 122 -15.69 -8.00 0.22
CA ARG A 122 -15.66 -8.71 1.49
C ARG A 122 -15.85 -10.20 1.25
N SER A 123 -14.93 -11.01 1.77
CA SER A 123 -14.92 -12.45 1.59
C SER A 123 -16.25 -13.12 2.00
N GLY A 124 -16.84 -12.67 3.12
CA GLY A 124 -18.11 -13.20 3.62
C GLY A 124 -19.28 -12.94 2.67
N LEU A 125 -19.37 -11.76 2.04
CA LEU A 125 -20.41 -11.45 1.07
C LEU A 125 -20.18 -12.24 -0.23
N ALA A 126 -18.93 -12.35 -0.67
CA ALA A 126 -18.58 -13.07 -1.87
C ALA A 126 -18.94 -14.56 -1.76
N VAL A 127 -18.55 -15.24 -0.68
CA VAL A 127 -18.77 -16.68 -0.50
C VAL A 127 -20.23 -17.01 -0.22
N LYS A 128 -20.90 -16.23 0.65
CA LYS A 128 -22.27 -16.57 1.08
C LYS A 128 -23.36 -16.12 0.13
N ASN A 129 -23.15 -14.98 -0.54
CA ASN A 129 -24.21 -14.32 -1.31
C ASN A 129 -23.82 -14.04 -2.78
N GLY A 130 -22.58 -14.33 -3.17
CA GLY A 130 -22.11 -14.00 -4.53
C GLY A 130 -21.94 -12.49 -4.77
N ILE A 131 -21.96 -11.66 -3.71
CA ILE A 131 -21.83 -10.20 -3.85
C ILE A 131 -20.36 -9.81 -3.90
N THR A 132 -20.01 -9.04 -4.95
CA THR A 132 -18.63 -8.57 -5.13
C THR A 132 -18.60 -7.12 -5.66
N VAL A 133 -17.41 -6.52 -5.61
CA VAL A 133 -17.14 -5.22 -6.23
C VAL A 133 -16.88 -5.46 -7.71
N LEU A 134 -17.69 -4.85 -8.59
CA LEU A 134 -17.67 -5.12 -10.04
C LEU A 134 -16.31 -4.84 -10.69
N ASN A 135 -15.65 -3.76 -10.30
CA ASN A 135 -14.34 -3.34 -10.80
C ASN A 135 -13.18 -3.71 -9.84
N SER A 136 -13.30 -4.82 -9.13
CA SER A 136 -12.32 -5.24 -8.12
C SER A 136 -10.93 -5.54 -8.71
N PRO A 137 -9.86 -4.99 -8.10
CA PRO A 137 -9.87 -3.93 -7.09
C PRO A 137 -10.28 -2.57 -7.69
N GLY A 138 -11.23 -1.88 -7.04
CA GLY A 138 -11.55 -0.51 -7.39
C GLY A 138 -10.41 0.42 -6.96
N THR A 139 -10.10 1.44 -7.76
CA THR A 139 -9.01 2.38 -7.48
C THR A 139 -9.57 3.75 -7.07
N VAL A 140 -9.09 4.28 -5.95
CA VAL A 140 -9.26 5.67 -5.54
C VAL A 140 -7.90 6.34 -5.56
N ASP A 141 -7.67 7.15 -6.59
CA ASP A 141 -6.40 7.83 -6.83
C ASP A 141 -6.13 8.95 -5.82
N SER A 142 -4.86 9.31 -5.64
CA SER A 142 -4.44 10.43 -4.77
C SER A 142 -5.04 11.78 -5.16
N HIS A 143 -5.42 11.99 -6.42
CA HIS A 143 -6.06 13.23 -6.92
C HIS A 143 -7.59 13.19 -6.88
N TYR A 144 -8.21 12.03 -6.64
CA TYR A 144 -9.65 11.94 -6.57
C TYR A 144 -10.19 12.64 -5.32
N ARG A 145 -11.19 13.53 -5.49
CA ARG A 145 -11.83 14.27 -4.39
C ARG A 145 -13.34 14.03 -4.34
N GLY A 146 -13.85 13.15 -5.19
CA GLY A 146 -15.26 12.75 -5.15
C GLY A 146 -15.54 11.76 -4.02
N GLU A 147 -16.81 11.47 -3.84
CA GLU A 147 -17.27 10.45 -2.90
C GLU A 147 -16.77 9.06 -3.31
N CYS A 148 -16.23 8.30 -2.36
CA CYS A 148 -15.93 6.89 -2.56
C CYS A 148 -17.24 6.10 -2.67
N LYS A 149 -17.60 5.67 -3.89
CA LYS A 149 -18.78 4.86 -4.16
C LYS A 149 -18.35 3.46 -4.57
N VAL A 150 -19.17 2.47 -4.21
CA VAL A 150 -18.86 1.05 -4.45
C VAL A 150 -19.83 0.49 -5.49
N PRO A 151 -19.36 0.13 -6.72
CA PRO A 151 -20.16 -0.59 -7.68
C PRO A 151 -20.23 -2.08 -7.28
N LEU A 152 -21.38 -2.50 -6.74
CA LEU A 152 -21.65 -3.89 -6.41
C LEU A 152 -22.32 -4.62 -7.56
N ILE A 153 -22.01 -5.91 -7.69
CA ILE A 153 -22.71 -6.85 -8.56
C ILE A 153 -23.11 -8.10 -7.76
N ASN A 154 -24.27 -8.63 -8.04
CA ASN A 154 -24.73 -9.91 -7.52
C ASN A 154 -24.44 -11.03 -8.55
N LEU A 155 -23.47 -11.88 -8.25
CA LEU A 155 -23.14 -13.08 -9.02
C LEU A 155 -23.73 -14.35 -8.40
N GLY A 156 -24.54 -14.19 -7.35
CA GLY A 156 -25.30 -15.27 -6.73
C GLY A 156 -26.60 -15.58 -7.50
N GLU A 157 -27.35 -16.52 -6.96
CA GLU A 157 -28.61 -17.01 -7.55
C GLU A 157 -29.84 -16.33 -6.95
N GLU A 158 -29.70 -15.74 -5.73
CA GLU A 158 -30.78 -15.13 -4.98
C GLU A 158 -30.64 -13.59 -4.91
N PRO A 159 -31.75 -12.84 -4.85
CA PRO A 159 -31.71 -11.41 -4.57
C PRO A 159 -31.02 -11.11 -3.24
N TYR A 160 -30.21 -10.05 -3.21
CA TYR A 160 -29.52 -9.60 -2.00
C TYR A 160 -30.04 -8.24 -1.55
N LEU A 161 -30.52 -8.16 -0.29
CA LEU A 161 -30.99 -6.92 0.31
C LEU A 161 -29.79 -6.15 0.88
N ILE A 162 -29.61 -4.90 0.43
CA ILE A 162 -28.62 -3.96 0.95
C ILE A 162 -29.36 -2.94 1.80
N GLN A 163 -28.93 -2.80 3.07
CA GLN A 163 -29.54 -1.87 4.02
C GLN A 163 -28.55 -0.74 4.39
N LYS A 164 -29.09 0.39 4.89
CA LYS A 164 -28.26 1.50 5.41
C LYS A 164 -27.30 0.97 6.48
N GLY A 165 -26.03 1.32 6.36
CA GLY A 165 -24.99 0.92 7.31
C GLY A 165 -24.38 -0.46 7.09
N ASP A 166 -24.89 -1.24 6.15
CA ASP A 166 -24.28 -2.52 5.77
C ASP A 166 -22.83 -2.36 5.33
N ARG A 167 -21.98 -3.28 5.78
CA ARG A 167 -20.59 -3.36 5.34
C ARG A 167 -20.54 -4.04 3.97
N ILE A 168 -20.36 -3.26 2.91
CA ILE A 168 -20.50 -3.70 1.51
C ILE A 168 -19.18 -4.01 0.81
N ALA A 169 -18.08 -3.41 1.29
CA ALA A 169 -16.73 -3.57 0.76
C ALA A 169 -15.71 -3.28 1.85
N GLN A 170 -14.43 -3.39 1.51
CA GLN A 170 -13.33 -2.94 2.36
C GLN A 170 -12.36 -2.07 1.55
N ALA A 171 -11.77 -1.08 2.22
CA ALA A 171 -10.78 -0.19 1.67
C ALA A 171 -9.39 -0.54 2.23
N VAL A 172 -8.39 -0.62 1.36
CA VAL A 172 -6.99 -0.88 1.72
C VAL A 172 -6.12 0.23 1.14
N VAL A 173 -5.35 0.91 1.98
CA VAL A 173 -4.35 1.88 1.52
C VAL A 173 -3.14 1.14 1.00
N CYS A 174 -2.76 1.40 -0.25
CA CYS A 174 -1.65 0.74 -0.92
C CYS A 174 -0.64 1.76 -1.45
N PRO A 175 0.68 1.53 -1.30
CA PRO A 175 1.68 2.29 -2.04
C PRO A 175 1.63 1.89 -3.51
N VAL A 176 1.82 2.87 -4.41
CA VAL A 176 1.80 2.64 -5.86
C VAL A 176 2.94 3.39 -6.56
N PHE A 177 3.48 2.76 -7.57
CA PHE A 177 4.37 3.41 -8.53
C PHE A 177 3.52 4.02 -9.65
N GLY A 178 3.07 5.27 -9.44
CA GLY A 178 2.29 6.02 -10.41
C GLY A 178 3.15 6.99 -11.23
N GLU A 179 2.51 8.01 -11.82
CA GLU A 179 3.10 9.01 -12.71
C GLU A 179 4.40 9.65 -12.18
N GLY A 180 4.55 9.84 -10.88
CA GLY A 180 5.78 10.41 -10.28
C GLY A 180 6.96 9.43 -10.14
N TYR A 181 6.77 8.14 -10.43
CA TYR A 181 7.77 7.08 -10.23
C TYR A 181 7.99 6.20 -11.46
N VAL A 182 7.14 6.31 -12.48
CA VAL A 182 7.20 5.49 -13.69
C VAL A 182 7.38 6.40 -14.89
N ASP A 183 8.53 6.25 -15.59
CA ASP A 183 8.76 6.82 -16.89
C ASP A 183 8.42 5.78 -17.97
N MET A 184 7.44 6.09 -18.82
CA MET A 184 6.99 5.19 -19.87
C MET A 184 7.74 5.49 -21.17
N GLN A 185 8.76 4.69 -21.46
CA GLN A 185 9.56 4.81 -22.68
C GLN A 185 9.04 3.86 -23.78
N LYS A 186 8.69 4.41 -24.92
CA LYS A 186 8.39 3.61 -26.10
C LYS A 186 9.66 3.06 -26.71
N VAL A 187 9.72 1.74 -26.90
CA VAL A 187 10.82 1.03 -27.56
C VAL A 187 10.29 0.22 -28.75
N ASP A 188 11.16 -0.13 -29.69
CA ASP A 188 10.76 -0.94 -30.85
C ASP A 188 10.63 -2.43 -30.50
N ALA A 189 11.34 -2.91 -29.48
CA ALA A 189 11.25 -4.27 -28.96
C ALA A 189 11.59 -4.30 -27.47
N VAL A 190 11.06 -5.29 -26.76
CA VAL A 190 11.44 -5.62 -25.36
C VAL A 190 12.44 -6.78 -25.36
N ASP A 191 13.23 -6.85 -24.29
CA ASP A 191 14.23 -7.90 -24.13
C ASP A 191 13.59 -9.30 -24.07
N LEU A 192 14.28 -10.28 -24.65
CA LEU A 192 13.85 -11.67 -24.59
C LEU A 192 14.13 -12.26 -23.20
N THR A 193 13.21 -13.07 -22.72
CA THR A 193 13.37 -13.82 -21.48
C THR A 193 13.16 -15.31 -21.73
N SER A 194 13.62 -16.17 -20.81
CA SER A 194 13.39 -17.63 -20.89
C SER A 194 11.92 -18.03 -20.91
N ARG A 195 11.03 -17.18 -20.35
CA ARG A 195 9.58 -17.36 -20.40
C ARG A 195 9.00 -16.97 -21.75
N GLY A 196 9.60 -16.02 -22.46
CA GLY A 196 9.10 -15.45 -23.70
C GLY A 196 7.65 -14.97 -23.58
N SER A 197 6.80 -15.38 -24.53
CA SER A 197 5.37 -15.07 -24.56
C SER A 197 4.50 -16.04 -23.75
N GLY A 198 5.08 -16.96 -22.99
CA GLY A 198 4.35 -17.96 -22.21
C GLY A 198 3.44 -17.33 -21.15
N GLY A 199 2.14 -17.58 -21.25
CA GLY A 199 1.09 -17.10 -20.34
C GLY A 199 -0.12 -18.03 -20.40
N PHE A 200 -1.23 -17.65 -19.74
CA PHE A 200 -2.52 -18.36 -19.79
C PHE A 200 -2.44 -19.87 -19.52
N GLY A 201 -1.63 -20.26 -18.53
CA GLY A 201 -1.48 -21.67 -18.17
C GLY A 201 -0.35 -22.40 -18.94
N SER A 202 0.59 -21.68 -19.58
CA SER A 202 1.72 -22.28 -20.30
C SER A 202 2.64 -23.17 -19.43
N THR A 203 2.54 -23.08 -18.08
CA THR A 203 3.26 -23.90 -17.11
C THR A 203 2.50 -25.16 -16.70
N GLY A 204 1.32 -25.42 -17.26
CA GLY A 204 0.46 -26.56 -16.91
C GLY A 204 -0.35 -26.35 -15.65
N THR A 205 -1.13 -27.36 -15.27
CA THR A 205 -1.99 -27.39 -14.07
C THR A 205 -1.51 -28.40 -13.02
N SER A 206 -0.38 -29.04 -13.22
CA SER A 206 0.24 -30.04 -12.33
C SER A 206 1.71 -29.72 -12.13
#